data_d1a6b3bb5c238b13dd94d2a314b05065
#
_entry.id   d1a6b3bb5c238b13dd94d2a314b05065
#
_cell.length_a   1.000
_cell.length_b   1.000
_cell.length_c   1.000
_cell.angle_alpha   90.00
_cell.angle_beta   90.00
_cell.angle_gamma   90.00
#
_symmetry.space_group_name_H-M   'P 1'
#
loop_
_entity.id
_entity.type
_entity.pdbx_description
1 polymer ?
#
loop_
_entity_poly.entity_id
_entity_poly.type
_entity_poly.pdbx_seq_one_letter_code
_entity_poly.pdbx_strand_id
1 'polypeptide(L)'
;MQATFLHGVRIRASLSSPMFRLQQLPVALQRSLEQRSTLKVIAGLMNFDSASVGRVARAAGHGGADLIDVACDPALVALASEASGGVPICVSSVEPELFPAAVAAGAAMVEIGNFDAFYPQGRIFGAAEVLELTRRTRSLLPDVVLSVTVPHVLPMDEQEQLAVDLVAAGADLIQTEGGTSAKPFSAGSLGLIEKAAPTLAAAHSISRVSTAPVLCASGLSAITVPMAIAAGAAGVGVGSAVNRLNDELAMVAVVRGLREALSSSARVSV
;
A
#
# COMPACT_ATOMS: atom_id res chain seq x y z
N MET A 1 -2.27 54.42 32.46
CA MET A 1 -2.02 53.89 31.11
C MET A 1 -1.67 52.44 31.28
N GLN A 2 -2.65 51.54 31.10
CA GLN A 2 -2.48 50.10 31.22
C GLN A 2 -2.20 49.52 29.83
N ALA A 3 -1.07 48.85 29.68
CA ALA A 3 -0.73 48.12 28.45
C ALA A 3 -1.30 46.71 28.52
N THR A 4 -2.25 46.43 27.64
CA THR A 4 -2.89 45.13 27.48
C THR A 4 -1.96 44.20 26.69
N PHE A 5 -1.44 43.18 27.35
CA PHE A 5 -0.70 42.08 26.67
C PHE A 5 -1.68 41.14 25.95
N LEU A 6 -1.69 41.18 24.65
CA LEU A 6 -2.32 40.16 23.82
C LEU A 6 -1.50 38.87 23.86
N HIS A 7 -2.05 37.85 24.49
CA HIS A 7 -1.51 36.47 24.44
C HIS A 7 -1.61 35.95 23.03
N GLY A 8 -0.48 35.84 22.35
CA GLY A 8 -0.37 35.13 21.08
C GLY A 8 -0.61 33.63 21.30
N VAL A 9 -1.76 33.14 20.92
CA VAL A 9 -2.03 31.70 20.79
C VAL A 9 -1.16 31.19 19.65
N ARG A 10 0.01 30.62 19.98
CA ARG A 10 0.73 29.75 19.05
C ARG A 10 -0.12 28.53 18.80
N ILE A 11 -0.80 28.51 17.68
CA ILE A 11 -1.38 27.28 17.14
C ILE A 11 -0.18 26.35 16.91
N ARG A 12 0.03 25.39 17.82
CA ARG A 12 0.89 24.23 17.55
C ARG A 12 0.26 23.54 16.37
N ALA A 13 0.88 23.65 15.20
CA ALA A 13 0.56 22.76 14.08
C ALA A 13 0.60 21.35 14.66
N SER A 14 -0.53 20.64 14.57
CA SER A 14 -0.64 19.30 15.10
C SER A 14 0.46 18.45 14.47
N LEU A 15 1.30 17.80 15.28
CA LEU A 15 2.34 16.86 14.88
C LEU A 15 1.77 15.66 14.13
N SER A 16 0.46 15.57 13.95
CA SER A 16 -0.32 14.50 13.35
C SER A 16 -0.82 14.77 11.92
N SER A 17 -0.24 15.74 11.19
CA SER A 17 -0.63 15.94 9.79
C SER A 17 -0.12 14.79 8.90
N PRO A 18 -0.84 14.40 7.82
CA PRO A 18 -0.39 13.35 6.88
C PRO A 18 1.03 13.58 6.36
N MET A 19 1.37 14.81 5.99
CA MET A 19 2.69 15.18 5.51
C MET A 19 3.79 14.91 6.56
N PHE A 20 3.53 15.14 7.85
CA PHE A 20 4.49 14.90 8.92
C PHE A 20 4.73 13.40 9.12
N ARG A 21 3.69 12.56 9.05
CA ARG A 21 3.84 11.12 9.24
C ARG A 21 4.61 10.46 8.09
N LEU A 22 4.36 10.86 6.84
CA LEU A 22 5.13 10.35 5.69
C LEU A 22 6.62 10.68 5.79
N GLN A 23 6.99 11.80 6.44
CA GLN A 23 8.39 12.16 6.71
C GLN A 23 9.08 11.24 7.74
N GLN A 24 8.35 10.41 8.45
CA GLN A 24 8.93 9.42 9.38
C GLN A 24 9.35 8.12 8.67
N LEU A 25 8.91 7.90 7.44
CA LEU A 25 9.38 6.77 6.64
C LEU A 25 10.88 6.91 6.32
N PRO A 26 11.58 5.80 6.06
CA PRO A 26 12.96 5.87 5.56
C PRO A 26 13.07 6.76 4.32
N VAL A 27 14.13 7.57 4.26
CA VAL A 27 14.32 8.59 3.20
C VAL A 27 14.23 8.01 1.78
N ALA A 28 14.71 6.78 1.57
CA ALA A 28 14.61 6.12 0.28
C ALA A 28 13.15 5.87 -0.12
N LEU A 29 12.30 5.42 0.82
CA LEU A 29 10.88 5.19 0.59
C LEU A 29 10.12 6.51 0.37
N GLN A 30 10.44 7.58 1.13
CA GLN A 30 9.87 8.90 0.89
C GLN A 30 10.15 9.36 -0.56
N ARG A 31 11.41 9.27 -1.00
CA ARG A 31 11.81 9.64 -2.36
C ARG A 31 11.10 8.82 -3.43
N SER A 32 10.96 7.51 -3.23
CA SER A 32 10.28 6.66 -4.21
C SER A 32 8.80 7.01 -4.35
N LEU A 33 8.13 7.40 -3.25
CA LEU A 33 6.75 7.91 -3.28
C LEU A 33 6.65 9.24 -4.03
N GLU A 34 7.54 10.20 -3.74
CA GLU A 34 7.59 11.51 -4.41
C GLU A 34 7.87 11.38 -5.91
N GLN A 35 8.78 10.46 -6.28
CA GLN A 35 9.16 10.19 -7.66
C GLN A 35 8.17 9.27 -8.40
N ARG A 36 7.09 8.85 -7.71
CA ARG A 36 6.08 7.94 -8.26
C ARG A 36 6.68 6.64 -8.79
N SER A 37 7.59 6.07 -8.02
CA SER A 37 8.36 4.88 -8.41
C SER A 37 8.37 3.81 -7.31
N THR A 38 7.51 3.91 -6.30
CA THR A 38 7.47 2.95 -5.19
C THR A 38 7.05 1.56 -5.67
N LEU A 39 7.85 0.56 -5.33
CA LEU A 39 7.55 -0.86 -5.52
C LEU A 39 7.31 -1.53 -4.16
N LYS A 40 6.06 -1.88 -3.88
CA LYS A 40 5.63 -2.67 -2.73
C LYS A 40 5.45 -4.12 -3.15
N VAL A 41 6.18 -5.05 -2.53
CA VAL A 41 5.99 -6.49 -2.72
C VAL A 41 5.12 -7.03 -1.60
N ILE A 42 4.02 -7.72 -1.94
CA ILE A 42 3.00 -8.16 -1.00
C ILE A 42 3.11 -9.68 -0.81
N ALA A 43 3.50 -10.11 0.39
CA ALA A 43 3.49 -11.53 0.75
C ALA A 43 2.07 -12.05 1.02
N GLY A 44 1.18 -11.19 1.50
CA GLY A 44 -0.24 -11.43 1.74
C GLY A 44 -0.62 -11.38 3.21
N LEU A 45 -1.72 -10.69 3.52
CA LEU A 45 -2.17 -10.47 4.90
C LEU A 45 -2.65 -11.74 5.61
N MET A 46 -2.98 -12.81 4.87
CA MET A 46 -3.35 -14.12 5.42
C MET A 46 -2.21 -15.15 5.31
N ASN A 47 -1.01 -14.72 4.92
CA ASN A 47 0.14 -15.60 4.78
C ASN A 47 0.99 -15.60 6.06
N PHE A 48 0.74 -16.56 6.95
CA PHE A 48 1.49 -16.76 8.18
C PHE A 48 2.58 -17.83 8.06
N ASP A 49 2.83 -18.38 6.85
CA ASP A 49 3.92 -19.33 6.62
C ASP A 49 5.27 -18.58 6.55
N SER A 50 6.06 -18.71 7.60
CA SER A 50 7.38 -18.09 7.74
C SER A 50 8.32 -18.44 6.58
N ALA A 51 8.27 -19.68 6.07
CA ALA A 51 9.12 -20.09 4.95
C ALA A 51 8.74 -19.37 3.65
N SER A 52 7.44 -19.23 3.39
CA SER A 52 6.90 -18.47 2.25
C SER A 52 7.24 -16.99 2.37
N VAL A 53 6.95 -16.37 3.53
CA VAL A 53 7.25 -14.94 3.78
C VAL A 53 8.74 -14.67 3.65
N GLY A 54 9.60 -15.52 4.21
CA GLY A 54 11.06 -15.37 4.11
C GLY A 54 11.56 -15.42 2.66
N ARG A 55 11.03 -16.33 1.82
CA ARG A 55 11.37 -16.37 0.39
C ARG A 55 10.96 -15.10 -0.34
N VAL A 56 9.73 -14.64 -0.12
CA VAL A 56 9.22 -13.40 -0.74
C VAL A 56 10.06 -12.20 -0.28
N ALA A 57 10.40 -12.12 1.01
CA ALA A 57 11.22 -11.03 1.55
C ALA A 57 12.63 -11.00 0.94
N ARG A 58 13.32 -12.15 0.84
CA ARG A 58 14.63 -12.21 0.14
C ARG A 58 14.52 -11.79 -1.32
N ALA A 59 13.51 -12.31 -2.01
CA ALA A 59 13.29 -11.94 -3.42
C ALA A 59 12.99 -10.45 -3.58
N ALA A 60 12.22 -9.85 -2.69
CA ALA A 60 11.94 -8.42 -2.67
C ALA A 60 13.22 -7.59 -2.45
N GLY A 61 14.05 -7.95 -1.48
CA GLY A 61 15.32 -7.29 -1.20
C GLY A 61 16.29 -7.38 -2.39
N HIS A 62 16.54 -8.58 -2.91
CA HIS A 62 17.42 -8.80 -4.07
C HIS A 62 16.87 -8.20 -5.38
N GLY A 63 15.56 -8.05 -5.49
CA GLY A 63 14.89 -7.48 -6.65
C GLY A 63 14.77 -5.96 -6.62
N GLY A 64 15.07 -5.31 -5.49
CA GLY A 64 15.04 -3.85 -5.33
C GLY A 64 13.65 -3.30 -5.02
N ALA A 65 12.85 -3.99 -4.20
CA ALA A 65 11.62 -3.44 -3.64
C ALA A 65 11.91 -2.31 -2.64
N ASP A 66 11.01 -1.32 -2.55
CA ASP A 66 11.09 -0.22 -1.58
C ASP A 66 10.34 -0.56 -0.28
N LEU A 67 9.39 -1.49 -0.35
CA LEU A 67 8.51 -1.84 0.74
C LEU A 67 8.07 -3.30 0.62
N ILE A 68 7.98 -4.00 1.74
CA ILE A 68 7.43 -5.36 1.79
C ILE A 68 6.20 -5.35 2.70
N ASP A 69 5.11 -5.98 2.25
CA ASP A 69 3.89 -6.12 3.01
C ASP A 69 3.70 -7.57 3.48
N VAL A 70 3.51 -7.75 4.78
CA VAL A 70 3.32 -9.05 5.42
C VAL A 70 2.07 -9.06 6.29
N ALA A 71 1.60 -10.24 6.68
CA ALA A 71 0.55 -10.38 7.68
C ALA A 71 0.97 -9.70 9.00
N CYS A 72 -0.02 -9.15 9.74
CA CYS A 72 0.23 -8.42 10.97
C CYS A 72 0.62 -9.37 12.11
N ASP A 73 1.88 -9.76 12.13
CA ASP A 73 2.50 -10.63 13.13
C ASP A 73 3.92 -10.13 13.44
N PRO A 74 4.26 -9.89 14.74
CA PRO A 74 5.58 -9.40 15.14
C PRO A 74 6.76 -10.29 14.71
N ALA A 75 6.58 -11.61 14.68
CA ALA A 75 7.63 -12.53 14.26
C ALA A 75 7.87 -12.46 12.74
N LEU A 76 6.81 -12.26 11.95
CA LEU A 76 6.92 -12.07 10.51
C LEU A 76 7.57 -10.73 10.16
N VAL A 77 7.34 -9.67 10.95
CA VAL A 77 8.04 -8.38 10.80
C VAL A 77 9.54 -8.56 10.95
N ALA A 78 9.99 -9.20 12.04
CA ALA A 78 11.40 -9.44 12.30
C ALA A 78 12.02 -10.33 11.21
N LEU A 79 11.36 -11.43 10.85
CA LEU A 79 11.79 -12.35 9.80
C LEU A 79 11.94 -11.65 8.44
N ALA A 80 10.94 -10.89 8.03
CA ALA A 80 10.95 -10.22 6.72
C ALA A 80 12.01 -9.11 6.66
N SER A 81 12.20 -8.36 7.74
CA SER A 81 13.24 -7.33 7.83
C SER A 81 14.64 -7.93 7.70
N GLU A 82 14.93 -9.01 8.43
CA GLU A 82 16.21 -9.72 8.34
C GLU A 82 16.42 -10.33 6.96
N ALA A 83 15.44 -11.09 6.47
CA ALA A 83 15.53 -11.82 5.21
C ALA A 83 15.69 -10.89 3.99
N SER A 84 15.13 -9.69 4.02
CA SER A 84 15.21 -8.72 2.93
C SER A 84 16.46 -7.84 2.95
N GLY A 85 17.27 -7.92 4.01
CA GLY A 85 18.41 -7.02 4.20
C GLY A 85 18.00 -5.60 4.61
N GLY A 86 16.87 -5.46 5.32
CA GLY A 86 16.42 -4.20 5.91
C GLY A 86 15.49 -3.37 5.03
N VAL A 87 14.83 -3.98 4.04
CA VAL A 87 13.73 -3.30 3.33
C VAL A 87 12.61 -2.96 4.33
N PRO A 88 12.06 -1.74 4.33
CA PRO A 88 10.98 -1.35 5.23
C PRO A 88 9.78 -2.31 5.16
N ILE A 89 9.18 -2.60 6.33
CA ILE A 89 8.05 -3.53 6.42
C ILE A 89 6.75 -2.75 6.65
N CYS A 90 5.76 -3.03 5.82
CA CYS A 90 4.35 -2.74 6.04
C CYS A 90 3.69 -4.00 6.63
N VAL A 91 2.77 -3.82 7.56
CA VAL A 91 1.91 -4.91 8.04
C VAL A 91 0.46 -4.65 7.69
N SER A 92 -0.22 -5.66 7.17
CA SER A 92 -1.62 -5.56 6.76
C SER A 92 -2.54 -6.38 7.67
N SER A 93 -3.66 -5.79 8.07
CA SER A 93 -4.72 -6.44 8.84
C SER A 93 -6.06 -5.73 8.67
N VAL A 94 -7.15 -6.40 9.06
CA VAL A 94 -8.47 -5.80 9.29
C VAL A 94 -8.81 -5.72 10.79
N GLU A 95 -7.84 -5.99 11.65
CA GLU A 95 -7.94 -5.96 13.10
C GLU A 95 -6.96 -4.91 13.66
N PRO A 96 -7.42 -3.65 13.92
CA PRO A 96 -6.56 -2.55 14.35
C PRO A 96 -5.75 -2.84 15.62
N GLU A 97 -6.27 -3.68 16.51
CA GLU A 97 -5.67 -4.05 17.78
C GLU A 97 -4.36 -4.82 17.65
N LEU A 98 -4.11 -5.44 16.49
CA LEU A 98 -2.86 -6.17 16.22
C LEU A 98 -1.69 -5.24 15.85
N PHE A 99 -1.97 -4.08 15.29
CA PHE A 99 -0.94 -3.18 14.76
C PHE A 99 0.09 -2.69 15.79
N PRO A 100 -0.29 -2.32 17.04
CA PRO A 100 0.71 -1.81 18.00
C PRO A 100 1.85 -2.79 18.28
N ALA A 101 1.57 -4.09 18.36
CA ALA A 101 2.60 -5.11 18.58
C ALA A 101 3.55 -5.25 17.37
N ALA A 102 3.01 -5.20 16.16
CA ALA A 102 3.81 -5.25 14.93
C ALA A 102 4.67 -3.99 14.74
N VAL A 103 4.15 -2.81 15.09
CA VAL A 103 4.92 -1.56 15.09
C VAL A 103 6.05 -1.61 16.12
N ALA A 104 5.78 -2.12 17.32
CA ALA A 104 6.82 -2.33 18.34
C ALA A 104 7.91 -3.31 17.89
N ALA A 105 7.58 -4.26 16.99
CA ALA A 105 8.53 -5.19 16.37
C ALA A 105 9.30 -4.58 15.18
N GLY A 106 9.03 -3.33 14.80
CA GLY A 106 9.78 -2.61 13.77
C GLY A 106 9.05 -2.40 12.43
N ALA A 107 7.74 -2.64 12.36
CA ALA A 107 6.99 -2.27 11.16
C ALA A 107 7.05 -0.75 10.93
N ALA A 108 7.43 -0.33 9.73
CA ALA A 108 7.57 1.07 9.34
C ALA A 108 6.23 1.76 9.09
N MET A 109 5.21 1.00 8.72
CA MET A 109 3.85 1.46 8.48
C MET A 109 2.84 0.32 8.61
N VAL A 110 1.58 0.69 8.70
CA VAL A 110 0.46 -0.27 8.78
C VAL A 110 -0.53 -0.05 7.63
N GLU A 111 -1.24 -1.09 7.26
CA GLU A 111 -2.26 -1.04 6.23
C GLU A 111 -3.55 -1.74 6.66
N ILE A 112 -4.67 -1.05 6.53
CA ILE A 112 -5.98 -1.67 6.58
C ILE A 112 -6.33 -2.11 5.17
N GLY A 113 -6.46 -3.41 4.96
CA GLY A 113 -6.89 -3.83 3.64
C GLY A 113 -6.32 -5.14 3.14
N ASN A 114 -6.20 -5.19 1.80
CA ASN A 114 -6.11 -6.40 1.00
C ASN A 114 -7.39 -7.24 1.15
N PHE A 115 -8.55 -6.61 1.00
CA PHE A 115 -9.88 -7.22 1.18
C PHE A 115 -10.14 -8.34 0.19
N ASP A 116 -9.45 -8.36 -0.96
CA ASP A 116 -9.44 -9.45 -1.94
C ASP A 116 -9.22 -10.84 -1.29
N ALA A 117 -8.56 -10.90 -0.14
CA ALA A 117 -8.32 -12.16 0.59
C ALA A 117 -9.59 -12.72 1.27
N PHE A 118 -10.59 -11.87 1.52
CA PHE A 118 -11.81 -12.22 2.26
C PHE A 118 -13.01 -12.51 1.35
N TYR A 119 -13.07 -11.95 0.15
CA TYR A 119 -14.20 -12.12 -0.76
C TYR A 119 -14.52 -13.58 -1.11
N PRO A 120 -13.53 -14.49 -1.31
CA PRO A 120 -13.82 -15.91 -1.54
C PRO A 120 -14.52 -16.58 -0.36
N GLN A 121 -14.42 -15.98 0.84
CA GLN A 121 -15.07 -16.46 2.07
C GLN A 121 -16.46 -15.80 2.29
N GLY A 122 -16.91 -14.96 1.36
CA GLY A 122 -18.17 -14.23 1.45
C GLY A 122 -18.14 -13.01 2.35
N ARG A 123 -16.97 -12.60 2.87
CA ARG A 123 -16.81 -11.39 3.69
C ARG A 123 -16.61 -10.17 2.77
N ILE A 124 -17.49 -9.20 2.87
CA ILE A 124 -17.46 -7.94 2.12
C ILE A 124 -17.29 -6.79 3.11
N PHE A 125 -16.48 -5.80 2.74
CA PHE A 125 -16.24 -4.59 3.53
C PHE A 125 -16.94 -3.41 2.84
N GLY A 126 -17.84 -2.75 3.57
CA GLY A 126 -18.49 -1.52 3.12
C GLY A 126 -17.72 -0.27 3.52
N ALA A 127 -18.04 0.85 2.88
CA ALA A 127 -17.36 2.13 3.13
C ALA A 127 -17.38 2.55 4.61
N ALA A 128 -18.52 2.42 5.28
CA ALA A 128 -18.67 2.80 6.69
C ALA A 128 -17.77 1.96 7.62
N GLU A 129 -17.64 0.68 7.34
CA GLU A 129 -16.77 -0.23 8.11
C GLU A 129 -15.29 0.12 7.93
N VAL A 130 -14.84 0.32 6.69
CA VAL A 130 -13.44 0.69 6.40
C VAL A 130 -13.09 2.03 7.05
N LEU A 131 -14.01 2.99 7.06
CA LEU A 131 -13.83 4.27 7.71
C LEU A 131 -13.73 4.13 9.24
N GLU A 132 -14.50 3.25 9.85
CA GLU A 132 -14.42 2.98 11.30
C GLU A 132 -13.10 2.30 11.66
N LEU A 133 -12.65 1.30 10.89
CA LEU A 133 -11.33 0.67 11.05
C LEU A 133 -10.21 1.72 10.97
N THR A 134 -10.32 2.67 10.05
CA THR A 134 -9.36 3.77 9.88
C THR A 134 -9.30 4.66 11.12
N ARG A 135 -10.44 5.10 11.63
CA ARG A 135 -10.52 5.92 12.85
C ARG A 135 -9.97 5.17 14.07
N ARG A 136 -10.31 3.90 14.19
CA ARG A 136 -9.83 3.04 15.27
C ARG A 136 -8.31 2.88 15.22
N THR A 137 -7.76 2.57 14.04
CA THR A 137 -6.31 2.46 13.84
C THR A 137 -5.61 3.78 14.17
N ARG A 138 -6.14 4.91 13.69
CA ARG A 138 -5.56 6.23 13.95
C ARG A 138 -5.57 6.58 15.44
N SER A 139 -6.62 6.18 16.17
CA SER A 139 -6.69 6.37 17.62
C SER A 139 -5.62 5.56 18.37
N LEU A 140 -5.33 4.34 17.93
CA LEU A 140 -4.32 3.47 18.52
C LEU A 140 -2.88 3.91 18.15
N LEU A 141 -2.71 4.43 16.94
CA LEU A 141 -1.41 4.74 16.34
C LEU A 141 -1.43 6.16 15.73
N PRO A 142 -1.42 7.22 16.55
CA PRO A 142 -1.58 8.60 16.07
C PRO A 142 -0.44 9.06 15.13
N ASP A 143 0.76 8.52 15.28
CA ASP A 143 1.96 8.99 14.59
C ASP A 143 2.51 8.02 13.52
N VAL A 144 1.96 6.79 13.42
CA VAL A 144 2.41 5.79 12.45
C VAL A 144 1.77 6.04 11.08
N VAL A 145 2.52 5.83 10.01
CA VAL A 145 1.99 5.92 8.64
C VAL A 145 0.92 4.83 8.42
N LEU A 146 -0.26 5.25 7.98
CA LEU A 146 -1.42 4.40 7.74
C LEU A 146 -1.79 4.42 6.25
N SER A 147 -1.69 3.27 5.61
CA SER A 147 -2.29 2.99 4.30
C SER A 147 -3.67 2.38 4.48
N VAL A 148 -4.60 2.71 3.61
CA VAL A 148 -5.94 2.10 3.61
C VAL A 148 -6.33 1.69 2.20
N THR A 149 -6.71 0.42 2.03
CA THR A 149 -7.25 -0.09 0.78
C THR A 149 -8.70 0.35 0.60
N VAL A 150 -9.06 0.80 -0.60
CA VAL A 150 -10.45 1.08 -0.98
C VAL A 150 -11.05 -0.18 -1.59
N PRO A 151 -12.17 -0.73 -1.05
CA PRO A 151 -12.79 -1.94 -1.57
C PRO A 151 -13.28 -1.76 -3.01
N HIS A 152 -12.83 -2.61 -3.94
CA HIS A 152 -13.20 -2.53 -5.35
C HIS A 152 -14.65 -2.97 -5.64
N VAL A 153 -15.30 -3.61 -4.68
CA VAL A 153 -16.70 -4.02 -4.79
C VAL A 153 -17.67 -2.85 -4.67
N LEU A 154 -17.22 -1.69 -4.19
CA LEU A 154 -18.00 -0.46 -4.16
C LEU A 154 -18.13 0.14 -5.56
N PRO A 155 -19.25 0.79 -5.89
CA PRO A 155 -19.37 1.65 -7.06
C PRO A 155 -18.24 2.69 -7.12
N MET A 156 -17.87 3.15 -8.31
CA MET A 156 -16.69 4.02 -8.47
C MET A 156 -16.84 5.37 -7.76
N ASP A 157 -18.01 5.96 -7.77
CA ASP A 157 -18.32 7.19 -7.04
C ASP A 157 -18.21 7.01 -5.51
N GLU A 158 -18.63 5.86 -4.99
CA GLU A 158 -18.42 5.54 -3.57
C GLU A 158 -16.94 5.28 -3.25
N GLN A 159 -16.15 4.69 -4.15
CA GLN A 159 -14.71 4.55 -3.98
C GLN A 159 -14.00 5.91 -3.91
N GLU A 160 -14.37 6.85 -4.78
CA GLU A 160 -13.86 8.23 -4.79
C GLU A 160 -14.18 8.95 -3.47
N GLN A 161 -15.46 8.90 -3.05
CA GLN A 161 -15.89 9.54 -1.81
C GLN A 161 -15.21 8.91 -0.60
N LEU A 162 -15.14 7.58 -0.54
CA LEU A 162 -14.46 6.87 0.55
C LEU A 162 -12.98 7.28 0.62
N ALA A 163 -12.29 7.39 -0.49
CA ALA A 163 -10.87 7.80 -0.49
C ALA A 163 -10.68 9.20 0.13
N VAL A 164 -11.58 10.15 -0.15
CA VAL A 164 -11.57 11.48 0.48
C VAL A 164 -11.83 11.39 1.99
N ASP A 165 -12.83 10.62 2.39
CA ASP A 165 -13.21 10.45 3.79
C ASP A 165 -12.12 9.72 4.60
N LEU A 166 -11.42 8.75 4.01
CA LEU A 166 -10.30 8.06 4.62
C LEU A 166 -9.13 9.00 4.93
N VAL A 167 -8.79 9.88 3.98
CA VAL A 167 -7.75 10.91 4.20
C VAL A 167 -8.18 11.86 5.32
N ALA A 168 -9.44 12.30 5.34
CA ALA A 168 -9.99 13.12 6.41
C ALA A 168 -9.98 12.40 7.77
N ALA A 169 -10.17 11.07 7.79
CA ALA A 169 -10.07 10.23 8.98
C ALA A 169 -8.63 9.91 9.41
N GLY A 170 -7.63 10.31 8.61
CA GLY A 170 -6.21 10.23 8.95
C GLY A 170 -5.42 9.15 8.20
N ALA A 171 -5.92 8.61 7.09
CA ALA A 171 -5.10 7.82 6.18
C ALA A 171 -4.01 8.70 5.55
N ASP A 172 -2.81 8.16 5.41
CA ASP A 172 -1.65 8.83 4.80
C ASP A 172 -1.40 8.37 3.37
N LEU A 173 -1.87 7.17 3.04
CA LEU A 173 -1.79 6.52 1.74
C LEU A 173 -3.12 5.85 1.43
N ILE A 174 -3.52 5.86 0.17
CA ILE A 174 -4.66 5.08 -0.32
C ILE A 174 -4.13 3.96 -1.21
N GLN A 175 -4.65 2.75 -1.06
CA GLN A 175 -4.34 1.63 -1.94
C GLN A 175 -5.58 1.19 -2.71
N THR A 176 -5.41 0.81 -3.97
CA THR A 176 -6.48 0.21 -4.79
C THR A 176 -6.40 -1.31 -4.80
N GLU A 177 -7.48 -1.97 -5.17
CA GLU A 177 -7.56 -3.43 -5.35
C GLU A 177 -8.44 -3.81 -6.55
N GLY A 178 -8.74 -5.10 -6.75
CA GLY A 178 -9.70 -5.60 -7.74
C GLY A 178 -9.13 -6.55 -8.77
N GLY A 179 -7.81 -6.57 -8.96
CA GLY A 179 -7.21 -7.47 -9.94
C GLY A 179 -7.27 -8.95 -9.54
N THR A 180 -7.36 -9.28 -8.26
CA THR A 180 -7.50 -10.68 -7.81
C THR A 180 -8.87 -11.25 -8.20
N SER A 181 -9.91 -10.44 -8.10
CA SER A 181 -11.29 -10.81 -8.47
C SER A 181 -11.56 -10.76 -9.97
N ALA A 182 -10.73 -10.05 -10.75
CA ALA A 182 -10.89 -9.94 -12.20
C ALA A 182 -10.66 -11.28 -12.89
N LYS A 183 -11.53 -11.58 -13.85
CA LYS A 183 -11.50 -12.80 -14.67
C LYS A 183 -11.22 -12.43 -16.13
N PRO A 184 -9.94 -12.38 -16.56
CA PRO A 184 -9.61 -12.05 -17.94
C PRO A 184 -10.15 -13.10 -18.93
N PHE A 185 -10.59 -12.65 -20.09
CA PHE A 185 -11.06 -13.50 -21.19
C PHE A 185 -9.91 -13.87 -22.12
N SER A 186 -8.91 -13.01 -22.25
CA SER A 186 -7.83 -13.15 -23.22
C SER A 186 -6.61 -13.81 -22.59
N ALA A 187 -5.80 -14.46 -23.42
CA ALA A 187 -4.47 -14.94 -23.05
C ALA A 187 -3.39 -13.88 -23.26
N GLY A 188 -2.20 -14.14 -22.71
CA GLY A 188 -1.02 -13.30 -22.92
C GLY A 188 -1.16 -11.87 -22.37
N SER A 189 -0.55 -10.93 -23.07
CA SER A 189 -0.48 -9.53 -22.62
C SER A 189 -1.85 -8.88 -22.46
N LEU A 190 -2.80 -9.19 -23.35
CA LEU A 190 -4.15 -8.64 -23.25
C LEU A 190 -4.85 -9.11 -21.97
N GLY A 191 -4.74 -10.38 -21.61
CA GLY A 191 -5.30 -10.90 -20.37
C GLY A 191 -4.65 -10.27 -19.12
N LEU A 192 -3.37 -9.91 -19.17
CA LEU A 192 -2.71 -9.17 -18.08
C LEU A 192 -3.27 -7.75 -17.93
N ILE A 193 -3.62 -7.09 -19.04
CA ILE A 193 -4.26 -5.76 -19.03
C ILE A 193 -5.69 -5.87 -18.50
N GLU A 194 -6.47 -6.83 -18.98
CA GLU A 194 -7.83 -7.10 -18.50
C GLU A 194 -7.84 -7.37 -17.00
N LYS A 195 -6.87 -8.15 -16.51
CA LYS A 195 -6.73 -8.45 -15.07
C LYS A 195 -6.47 -7.21 -14.24
N ALA A 196 -5.67 -6.28 -14.75
CA ALA A 196 -5.33 -5.04 -14.05
C ALA A 196 -6.41 -3.93 -14.22
N ALA A 197 -7.33 -4.06 -15.17
CA ALA A 197 -8.28 -3.01 -15.53
C ALA A 197 -9.07 -2.43 -14.33
N PRO A 198 -9.61 -3.22 -13.38
CA PRO A 198 -10.34 -2.66 -12.25
C PRO A 198 -9.47 -1.75 -11.37
N THR A 199 -8.28 -2.21 -11.01
CA THR A 199 -7.37 -1.42 -10.15
C THR A 199 -6.79 -0.21 -10.88
N LEU A 200 -6.57 -0.29 -12.20
CA LEU A 200 -6.13 0.86 -13.01
C LEU A 200 -7.21 1.93 -13.08
N ALA A 201 -8.47 1.54 -13.26
CA ALA A 201 -9.61 2.45 -13.24
C ALA A 201 -9.75 3.12 -11.87
N ALA A 202 -9.69 2.36 -10.79
CA ALA A 202 -9.73 2.89 -9.43
C ALA A 202 -8.57 3.85 -9.16
N ALA A 203 -7.34 3.51 -9.56
CA ALA A 203 -6.19 4.40 -9.41
C ALA A 203 -6.36 5.71 -10.18
N HIS A 204 -6.93 5.65 -11.38
CA HIS A 204 -7.21 6.85 -12.17
C HIS A 204 -8.24 7.77 -11.48
N SER A 205 -9.36 7.23 -11.05
CA SER A 205 -10.42 8.00 -10.40
C SER A 205 -9.98 8.55 -9.04
N ILE A 206 -9.45 7.69 -8.17
CA ILE A 206 -9.08 8.06 -6.81
C ILE A 206 -7.93 9.07 -6.78
N SER A 207 -6.91 8.95 -7.65
CA SER A 207 -5.79 9.90 -7.67
C SER A 207 -6.18 11.31 -8.13
N ARG A 208 -7.36 11.51 -8.69
CA ARG A 208 -7.90 12.83 -9.07
C ARG A 208 -8.60 13.55 -7.93
N VAL A 209 -9.05 12.82 -6.91
CA VAL A 209 -9.82 13.37 -5.79
C VAL A 209 -9.05 13.28 -4.47
N SER A 210 -8.12 12.33 -4.33
CA SER A 210 -7.32 12.13 -3.11
C SER A 210 -6.16 13.12 -3.05
N THR A 211 -5.94 13.71 -1.88
CA THR A 211 -4.74 14.48 -1.55
C THR A 211 -3.60 13.62 -1.02
N ALA A 212 -3.87 12.37 -0.65
CA ALA A 212 -2.86 11.39 -0.26
C ALA A 212 -2.31 10.66 -1.49
N PRO A 213 -1.04 10.21 -1.48
CA PRO A 213 -0.50 9.36 -2.52
C PRO A 213 -1.31 8.06 -2.67
N VAL A 214 -1.48 7.59 -3.92
CA VAL A 214 -2.23 6.38 -4.25
C VAL A 214 -1.26 5.28 -4.67
N LEU A 215 -1.32 4.12 -4.04
CA LEU A 215 -0.66 2.90 -4.47
C LEU A 215 -1.63 2.06 -5.29
N CYS A 216 -1.30 1.80 -6.55
CA CYS A 216 -2.09 0.92 -7.40
C CYS A 216 -1.68 -0.53 -7.12
N ALA A 217 -2.60 -1.36 -6.63
CA ALA A 217 -2.30 -2.74 -6.26
C ALA A 217 -3.35 -3.73 -6.78
N SER A 218 -3.00 -5.03 -6.75
CA SER A 218 -3.80 -6.16 -7.22
C SER A 218 -3.80 -6.37 -8.74
N GLY A 219 -3.35 -7.53 -9.16
CA GLY A 219 -3.42 -7.97 -10.56
C GLY A 219 -2.39 -7.35 -11.51
N LEU A 220 -1.43 -6.57 -11.01
CA LEU A 220 -0.41 -5.92 -11.81
C LEU A 220 0.71 -6.87 -12.27
N SER A 221 1.34 -6.50 -13.37
CA SER A 221 2.50 -7.13 -13.99
C SER A 221 3.45 -6.07 -14.55
N ALA A 222 4.64 -6.44 -14.99
CA ALA A 222 5.58 -5.50 -15.61
C ALA A 222 4.98 -4.75 -16.82
N ILE A 223 4.02 -5.35 -17.54
CA ILE A 223 3.31 -4.71 -18.65
C ILE A 223 2.36 -3.60 -18.16
N THR A 224 1.71 -3.79 -17.01
CA THR A 224 0.66 -2.88 -16.53
C THR A 224 1.17 -1.85 -15.50
N VAL A 225 2.38 -2.02 -14.97
CA VAL A 225 3.03 -1.05 -14.08
C VAL A 225 3.14 0.34 -14.69
N PRO A 226 3.57 0.54 -15.95
CA PRO A 226 3.58 1.86 -16.59
C PRO A 226 2.17 2.49 -16.67
N MET A 227 1.14 1.67 -16.88
CA MET A 227 -0.25 2.13 -16.92
C MET A 227 -0.73 2.62 -15.56
N ALA A 228 -0.31 1.97 -14.45
CA ALA A 228 -0.64 2.41 -13.10
C ALA A 228 -0.04 3.79 -12.80
N ILE A 229 1.19 4.04 -13.19
CA ILE A 229 1.84 5.35 -13.02
C ILE A 229 1.15 6.41 -13.90
N ALA A 230 0.82 6.08 -15.14
CA ALA A 230 0.07 6.96 -16.03
C ALA A 230 -1.35 7.27 -15.49
N ALA A 231 -1.97 6.31 -14.80
CA ALA A 231 -3.27 6.49 -14.14
C ALA A 231 -3.22 7.42 -12.91
N GLY A 232 -2.04 7.80 -12.43
CA GLY A 232 -1.89 8.75 -11.31
C GLY A 232 -1.25 8.15 -10.05
N ALA A 233 -0.97 6.84 -10.02
CA ALA A 233 -0.40 6.20 -8.84
C ALA A 233 1.00 6.75 -8.48
N ALA A 234 1.30 6.82 -7.19
CA ALA A 234 2.62 7.14 -6.64
C ALA A 234 3.54 5.91 -6.56
N GLY A 235 2.98 4.73 -6.80
CA GLY A 235 3.69 3.46 -6.81
C GLY A 235 2.74 2.30 -7.03
N VAL A 236 3.29 1.10 -6.98
CA VAL A 236 2.54 -0.14 -7.22
C VAL A 236 2.73 -1.15 -6.11
N GLY A 237 1.65 -1.92 -5.81
CA GLY A 237 1.67 -3.08 -4.95
C GLY A 237 1.49 -4.36 -5.76
N VAL A 238 2.41 -5.31 -5.64
CA VAL A 238 2.39 -6.56 -6.39
C VAL A 238 2.47 -7.76 -5.46
N GLY A 239 1.43 -8.57 -5.46
CA GLY A 239 1.34 -9.81 -4.68
C GLY A 239 1.48 -11.05 -5.56
N SER A 240 0.39 -11.48 -6.18
CA SER A 240 0.29 -12.80 -6.82
C SER A 240 1.27 -13.06 -7.95
N ALA A 241 1.78 -12.03 -8.62
CA ALA A 241 2.82 -12.19 -9.64
C ALA A 241 4.16 -12.66 -9.06
N VAL A 242 4.39 -12.43 -7.76
CA VAL A 242 5.59 -12.85 -7.03
C VAL A 242 5.30 -14.04 -6.13
N ASN A 243 4.35 -13.91 -5.19
CA ASN A 243 4.14 -14.87 -4.11
C ASN A 243 3.56 -16.22 -4.54
N ARG A 244 3.01 -16.35 -5.76
CA ARG A 244 2.56 -17.63 -6.33
C ARG A 244 3.68 -18.44 -6.98
N LEU A 245 4.87 -17.86 -7.14
CA LEU A 245 6.03 -18.59 -7.62
C LEU A 245 6.61 -19.44 -6.47
N ASN A 246 7.06 -20.64 -6.81
CA ASN A 246 7.68 -21.55 -5.82
C ASN A 246 9.20 -21.53 -5.87
N ASP A 247 9.77 -20.68 -6.71
CA ASP A 247 11.21 -20.54 -6.94
C ASP A 247 11.66 -19.11 -6.62
N GLU A 248 12.62 -18.98 -5.71
CA GLU A 248 13.11 -17.66 -5.25
C GLU A 248 13.80 -16.89 -6.37
N LEU A 249 14.56 -17.56 -7.25
CA LEU A 249 15.24 -16.90 -8.36
C LEU A 249 14.23 -16.32 -9.36
N ALA A 250 13.15 -17.08 -9.63
CA ALA A 250 12.07 -16.59 -10.47
C ALA A 250 11.35 -15.38 -9.82
N MET A 251 11.15 -15.40 -8.49
CA MET A 251 10.61 -14.24 -7.77
C MET A 251 11.51 -13.01 -7.92
N VAL A 252 12.83 -13.16 -7.73
CA VAL A 252 13.81 -12.07 -7.93
C VAL A 252 13.73 -11.51 -9.34
N ALA A 253 13.67 -12.37 -10.35
CA ALA A 253 13.58 -11.94 -11.75
C ALA A 253 12.30 -11.11 -12.00
N VAL A 254 11.16 -11.54 -11.44
CA VAL A 254 9.90 -10.79 -11.56
C VAL A 254 9.98 -9.45 -10.85
N VAL A 255 10.52 -9.39 -9.63
CA VAL A 255 10.66 -8.11 -8.89
C VAL A 255 11.57 -7.14 -9.64
N ARG A 256 12.68 -7.62 -10.22
CA ARG A 256 13.56 -6.80 -11.06
C ARG A 256 12.84 -6.28 -12.30
N GLY A 257 12.10 -7.11 -13.00
CA GLY A 257 11.31 -6.68 -14.17
C GLY A 257 10.26 -5.62 -13.81
N LEU A 258 9.63 -5.71 -12.63
CA LEU A 258 8.73 -4.68 -12.13
C LEU A 258 9.47 -3.37 -11.83
N ARG A 259 10.65 -3.45 -11.20
CA ARG A 259 11.52 -2.28 -10.94
C ARG A 259 11.95 -1.59 -12.24
N GLU A 260 12.35 -2.36 -13.24
CA GLU A 260 12.72 -1.83 -14.56
C GLU A 260 11.55 -1.13 -15.25
N ALA A 261 10.35 -1.72 -15.17
CA ALA A 261 9.12 -1.13 -15.71
C ALA A 261 8.78 0.21 -15.05
N LEU A 262 8.94 0.33 -13.71
CA LEU A 262 8.79 1.59 -12.98
C LEU A 262 9.82 2.64 -13.41
N SER A 263 11.09 2.24 -13.50
CA SER A 263 12.19 3.15 -13.89
C SER A 263 12.04 3.69 -15.31
N SER A 264 11.48 2.90 -16.21
CA SER A 264 11.22 3.31 -17.59
C SER A 264 10.06 4.31 -17.67
N SER A 265 9.06 4.17 -16.82
CA SER A 265 7.88 5.07 -16.75
C SER A 265 8.25 6.48 -16.29
N ALA A 266 9.16 6.61 -15.34
CA ALA A 266 9.61 7.90 -14.83
C ALA A 266 10.35 8.75 -15.89
N ARG A 267 10.92 8.12 -16.93
CA ARG A 267 11.65 8.82 -18.02
C ARG A 267 10.74 9.39 -19.11
N VAL A 268 9.50 8.95 -19.19
CA VAL A 268 8.54 9.38 -20.23
C VAL A 268 7.71 10.58 -19.76
N SER A 269 7.79 10.94 -18.49
CA SER A 269 7.00 12.04 -17.88
C SER A 269 7.76 13.39 -17.83
N VAL A 270 8.80 13.57 -18.64
CA VAL A 270 9.58 14.82 -18.78
C VAL A 270 9.28 15.51 -20.11
#